data_21e7e4c02d058ce2a1d5585f1b8af8d9
#
_entry.id   21e7e4c02d058ce2a1d5585f1b8af8d9
#
_cell.length_a   1.000
_cell.length_b   1.000
_cell.length_c   1.000
_cell.angle_alpha   90.00
_cell.angle_beta   90.00
_cell.angle_gamma   90.00
#
_symmetry.space_group_name_H-M   'P 1'
#
loop_
_entity.id
_entity.type
_entity.pdbx_description
1 polymer ?
#
loop_
_entity_poly.entity_id
_entity_poly.type
_entity_poly.pdbx_seq_one_letter_code
_entity_poly.pdbx_strand_id
1 'polypeptide(L)'
;GQFDEPHRLAALNNELFVADSENHRIQVFDLDGNFLRQFGNYGNSIGHLNHPVDIHAYGNEIFVADDKRESILVFDLNGEFAREFEVGQNTSDISQPFGVFAYDDLIFVSDIGDFSVKIFDLDGNLVKQFGQHGDRYGEFKYPVYTITDGEKIIVSDVRNFRIQIFNITQ
;
A
#
# COMPACT_ATOMS: atom_id res chain seq x y z
N GLY A 1 5.74 -22.54 1.72
CA GLY A 1 6.72 -21.73 2.41
C GLY A 1 6.31 -21.38 3.81
N GLN A 2 7.26 -21.21 4.71
CA GLN A 2 6.96 -20.64 6.01
C GLN A 2 6.85 -19.12 5.85
N PHE A 3 5.87 -18.51 6.51
CA PHE A 3 5.75 -17.07 6.65
C PHE A 3 6.69 -16.54 7.73
N ASP A 4 7.12 -15.29 7.56
CA ASP A 4 7.78 -14.51 8.60
C ASP A 4 7.20 -13.09 8.59
N GLU A 5 6.47 -12.74 9.64
CA GLU A 5 5.66 -11.52 9.74
C GLU A 5 4.75 -11.27 8.51
N PRO A 6 3.79 -12.16 8.21
CA PRO A 6 2.81 -11.87 7.16
C PRO A 6 1.90 -10.72 7.61
N HIS A 7 1.93 -9.61 6.88
CA HIS A 7 1.20 -8.40 7.27
C HIS A 7 -0.20 -8.32 6.68
N ARG A 8 -0.29 -8.28 5.36
CA ARG A 8 -1.55 -8.04 4.64
C ARG A 8 -1.74 -9.04 3.51
N LEU A 9 -2.97 -9.13 3.07
CA LEU A 9 -3.36 -10.01 1.98
C LEU A 9 -4.37 -9.31 1.07
N ALA A 10 -4.33 -9.67 -0.21
CA ALA A 10 -5.30 -9.27 -1.22
C ALA A 10 -5.81 -10.51 -1.95
N ALA A 11 -7.06 -10.49 -2.37
CA ALA A 11 -7.65 -11.57 -3.16
C ALA A 11 -8.14 -11.03 -4.51
N LEU A 12 -7.77 -11.72 -5.58
CA LEU A 12 -8.23 -11.42 -6.95
C LEU A 12 -8.18 -12.69 -7.80
N ASN A 13 -9.17 -12.90 -8.68
CA ASN A 13 -9.22 -14.00 -9.64
C ASN A 13 -8.99 -15.41 -9.02
N ASN A 14 -9.57 -15.66 -7.85
CA ASN A 14 -9.42 -16.91 -7.07
C ASN A 14 -7.98 -17.15 -6.55
N GLU A 15 -7.16 -16.14 -6.51
CA GLU A 15 -5.83 -16.17 -5.92
C GLU A 15 -5.76 -15.27 -4.70
N LEU A 16 -4.94 -15.68 -3.74
CA LEU A 16 -4.65 -14.96 -2.51
C LEU A 16 -3.17 -14.55 -2.53
N PHE A 17 -2.92 -13.25 -2.50
CA PHE A 17 -1.59 -12.66 -2.45
C PHE A 17 -1.30 -12.25 -1.01
N VAL A 18 -0.15 -12.64 -0.47
CA VAL A 18 0.23 -12.39 0.92
C VAL A 18 1.57 -11.68 0.98
N ALA A 19 1.61 -10.51 1.59
CA ALA A 19 2.84 -9.80 1.91
C ALA A 19 3.55 -10.52 3.08
N ASP A 20 4.66 -11.17 2.78
CA ASP A 20 5.51 -11.97 3.69
C ASP A 20 6.75 -11.13 4.02
N SER A 21 6.57 -10.18 4.97
CA SER A 21 7.40 -8.97 5.10
C SER A 21 8.85 -9.27 5.43
N GLU A 22 9.14 -10.06 6.45
CA GLU A 22 10.52 -10.40 6.84
C GLU A 22 11.16 -11.42 5.90
N ASN A 23 10.38 -12.10 5.04
CA ASN A 23 10.87 -12.90 3.93
C ASN A 23 11.03 -12.08 2.63
N HIS A 24 10.71 -10.79 2.63
CA HIS A 24 10.91 -9.85 1.51
C HIS A 24 10.28 -10.31 0.19
N ARG A 25 9.06 -10.87 0.27
CA ARG A 25 8.40 -11.47 -0.89
C ARG A 25 6.88 -11.38 -0.77
N ILE A 26 6.23 -11.63 -1.90
CA ILE A 26 4.80 -11.92 -1.97
C ILE A 26 4.65 -13.42 -2.25
N GLN A 27 3.85 -14.11 -1.45
CA GLN A 27 3.44 -15.48 -1.71
C GLN A 27 2.02 -15.52 -2.27
N VAL A 28 1.77 -16.38 -3.24
CA VAL A 28 0.46 -16.53 -3.91
C VAL A 28 -0.07 -17.94 -3.69
N PHE A 29 -1.32 -18.02 -3.27
CA PHE A 29 -2.03 -19.25 -3.00
C PHE A 29 -3.35 -19.27 -3.77
N ASP A 30 -3.93 -20.44 -3.97
CA ASP A 30 -5.35 -20.55 -4.31
C ASP A 30 -6.23 -20.34 -3.06
N LEU A 31 -7.55 -20.28 -3.23
CA LEU A 31 -8.47 -20.08 -2.12
C LEU A 31 -8.61 -21.32 -1.20
N ASP A 32 -8.09 -22.47 -1.60
CA ASP A 32 -7.97 -23.68 -0.77
C ASP A 32 -6.69 -23.68 0.09
N GLY A 33 -5.82 -22.67 -0.10
CA GLY A 33 -4.55 -22.49 0.63
C GLY A 33 -3.37 -23.24 0.03
N ASN A 34 -3.48 -23.78 -1.18
CA ASN A 34 -2.35 -24.42 -1.86
C ASN A 34 -1.42 -23.34 -2.43
N PHE A 35 -0.13 -23.49 -2.19
CA PHE A 35 0.89 -22.59 -2.73
C PHE A 35 0.96 -22.70 -4.27
N LEU A 36 0.92 -21.59 -4.94
CA LEU A 36 1.01 -21.48 -6.39
C LEU A 36 2.38 -20.99 -6.85
N ARG A 37 2.81 -19.83 -6.36
CA ARG A 37 4.06 -19.16 -6.72
C ARG A 37 4.45 -18.10 -5.71
N GLN A 38 5.62 -17.52 -5.90
CA GLN A 38 6.06 -16.34 -5.15
C GLN A 38 6.84 -15.40 -6.05
N PHE A 39 6.91 -14.11 -5.67
CA PHE A 39 7.75 -13.12 -6.33
C PHE A 39 8.28 -12.10 -5.30
N GLY A 40 9.25 -11.29 -5.74
CA GLY A 40 10.02 -10.44 -4.84
C GLY A 40 11.21 -11.20 -4.24
N ASN A 41 12.27 -10.46 -3.95
CA ASN A 41 13.48 -10.90 -3.27
C ASN A 41 14.03 -9.72 -2.49
N TYR A 42 14.80 -9.98 -1.44
CA TYR A 42 15.42 -8.91 -0.67
C TYR A 42 16.34 -8.02 -1.50
N GLY A 43 16.19 -6.71 -1.39
CA GLY A 43 17.11 -5.74 -1.95
C GLY A 43 16.47 -4.48 -2.52
N ASN A 44 17.32 -3.65 -3.14
CA ASN A 44 16.92 -2.38 -3.75
C ASN A 44 16.97 -2.40 -5.29
N SER A 45 17.20 -3.56 -5.89
CA SER A 45 17.16 -3.71 -7.35
C SER A 45 15.71 -3.65 -7.85
N ILE A 46 15.54 -3.49 -9.16
CA ILE A 46 14.23 -3.47 -9.82
C ILE A 46 13.43 -4.74 -9.46
N GLY A 47 12.20 -4.55 -8.98
CA GLY A 47 11.30 -5.63 -8.59
C GLY A 47 11.67 -6.36 -7.28
N HIS A 48 12.72 -5.94 -6.59
CA HIS A 48 13.06 -6.44 -5.26
C HIS A 48 12.21 -5.73 -4.19
N LEU A 49 11.97 -6.42 -3.09
CA LEU A 49 11.25 -5.92 -1.93
C LEU A 49 12.18 -5.80 -0.72
N ASN A 50 11.96 -4.82 0.12
CA ASN A 50 12.71 -4.66 1.35
C ASN A 50 11.88 -5.00 2.58
N HIS A 51 10.68 -4.45 2.68
CA HIS A 51 9.74 -4.78 3.75
C HIS A 51 8.31 -4.49 3.28
N PRO A 52 7.71 -5.40 2.49
CA PRO A 52 6.34 -5.23 1.99
C PRO A 52 5.34 -5.32 3.14
N VAL A 53 4.64 -4.23 3.46
CA VAL A 53 3.71 -4.14 4.60
C VAL A 53 2.25 -4.19 4.20
N ASP A 54 1.92 -3.77 2.97
CA ASP A 54 0.55 -3.85 2.46
C ASP A 54 0.54 -4.24 0.98
N ILE A 55 -0.58 -4.80 0.58
CA ILE A 55 -0.80 -5.29 -0.78
C ILE A 55 -2.25 -5.08 -1.19
N HIS A 56 -2.48 -4.54 -2.37
CA HIS A 56 -3.80 -4.43 -2.97
C HIS A 56 -3.79 -4.92 -4.42
N ALA A 57 -4.80 -5.66 -4.80
CA ALA A 57 -4.98 -6.18 -6.15
C ALA A 57 -6.14 -5.44 -6.83
N TYR A 58 -5.86 -4.77 -7.95
CA TYR A 58 -6.85 -4.01 -8.71
C TYR A 58 -6.61 -4.12 -10.21
N GLY A 59 -7.66 -4.39 -10.97
CA GLY A 59 -7.56 -4.61 -12.41
C GLY A 59 -6.66 -5.81 -12.74
N ASN A 60 -5.56 -5.58 -13.42
CA ASN A 60 -4.55 -6.58 -13.76
C ASN A 60 -3.23 -6.34 -13.02
N GLU A 61 -3.24 -5.58 -11.94
CA GLU A 61 -2.05 -5.15 -11.23
C GLU A 61 -2.11 -5.45 -9.72
N ILE A 62 -0.94 -5.64 -9.15
CA ILE A 62 -0.70 -5.81 -7.73
C ILE A 62 0.13 -4.63 -7.25
N PHE A 63 -0.42 -3.85 -6.34
CA PHE A 63 0.21 -2.71 -5.68
C PHE A 63 0.76 -3.15 -4.33
N VAL A 64 2.05 -2.95 -4.10
CA VAL A 64 2.73 -3.33 -2.87
C VAL A 64 3.33 -2.10 -2.21
N ALA A 65 2.91 -1.81 -0.99
CA ALA A 65 3.54 -0.78 -0.17
C ALA A 65 4.77 -1.38 0.53
N ASP A 66 5.93 -0.80 0.28
CA ASP A 66 7.20 -1.19 0.92
C ASP A 66 7.74 -0.03 1.75
N ASP A 67 7.59 -0.11 3.06
CA ASP A 67 7.87 0.99 3.98
C ASP A 67 9.38 1.27 4.14
N LYS A 68 10.24 0.29 3.89
CA LYS A 68 11.69 0.46 3.90
C LYS A 68 12.26 0.95 2.57
N ARG A 69 11.50 0.82 1.50
CA ARG A 69 11.81 1.43 0.20
C ARG A 69 11.18 2.81 0.04
N GLU A 70 10.26 3.16 0.92
CA GLU A 70 9.49 4.41 0.85
C GLU A 70 8.70 4.55 -0.47
N SER A 71 8.32 3.40 -1.05
CA SER A 71 7.78 3.29 -2.41
C SER A 71 6.54 2.40 -2.47
N ILE A 72 5.77 2.60 -3.53
CA ILE A 72 4.80 1.63 -4.02
C ILE A 72 5.41 0.91 -5.23
N LEU A 73 5.52 -0.40 -5.15
CA LEU A 73 5.92 -1.25 -6.27
C LEU A 73 4.67 -1.85 -6.91
N VAL A 74 4.68 -1.90 -8.24
CA VAL A 74 3.57 -2.46 -9.02
C VAL A 74 4.05 -3.63 -9.82
N PHE A 75 3.32 -4.73 -9.71
CA PHE A 75 3.58 -5.98 -10.44
C PHE A 75 2.33 -6.36 -11.25
N ASP A 76 2.51 -7.17 -12.27
CA ASP A 76 1.39 -7.85 -12.92
C ASP A 76 0.89 -9.03 -12.07
N LEU A 77 -0.19 -9.68 -12.49
CA LEU A 77 -0.76 -10.83 -11.75
C LEU A 77 0.16 -12.06 -11.73
N ASN A 78 1.17 -12.14 -12.59
CA ASN A 78 2.16 -13.22 -12.58
C ASN A 78 3.32 -12.93 -11.61
N GLY A 79 3.43 -11.68 -11.12
CA GLY A 79 4.51 -11.21 -10.26
C GLY A 79 5.69 -10.61 -11.02
N GLU A 80 5.51 -10.28 -12.31
CA GLU A 80 6.51 -9.55 -13.08
C GLU A 80 6.44 -8.05 -12.73
N PHE A 81 7.60 -7.46 -12.46
CA PHE A 81 7.70 -6.05 -12.11
C PHE A 81 7.27 -5.16 -13.26
N ALA A 82 6.35 -4.24 -13.00
CA ALA A 82 5.86 -3.27 -13.97
C ALA A 82 6.50 -1.90 -13.77
N ARG A 83 6.40 -1.32 -12.57
CA ARG A 83 6.91 0.01 -12.22
C ARG A 83 7.00 0.21 -10.71
N GLU A 84 7.65 1.28 -10.32
CA GLU A 84 7.78 1.75 -8.93
C GLU A 84 7.66 3.26 -8.91
N PHE A 85 7.08 3.83 -7.87
CA PHE A 85 7.09 5.26 -7.60
C PHE A 85 7.30 5.55 -6.11
N GLU A 86 8.06 6.60 -5.84
CA GLU A 86 8.34 7.08 -4.50
C GLU A 86 7.09 7.76 -3.91
N VAL A 87 6.82 7.52 -2.64
CA VAL A 87 5.69 8.14 -1.92
C VAL A 87 6.07 9.49 -1.35
N GLY A 88 7.33 9.69 -0.98
CA GLY A 88 7.90 10.99 -0.62
C GLY A 88 8.03 11.91 -1.83
N GLN A 89 7.68 13.19 -1.65
CA GLN A 89 7.74 14.18 -2.75
C GLN A 89 9.07 14.92 -2.82
N ASN A 90 9.87 14.85 -1.77
CA ASN A 90 11.18 15.49 -1.69
C ASN A 90 12.14 14.58 -0.92
N THR A 91 13.43 14.71 -1.16
CA THR A 91 14.50 13.96 -0.48
C THR A 91 14.60 14.21 1.03
N SER A 92 13.90 15.23 1.54
CA SER A 92 13.81 15.56 2.97
C SER A 92 12.54 15.03 3.64
N ASP A 93 11.58 14.51 2.87
CA ASP A 93 10.33 14.00 3.41
C ASP A 93 10.60 12.62 4.00
N ILE A 94 10.13 12.42 5.22
CA ILE A 94 10.13 11.09 5.84
C ILE A 94 8.86 10.42 5.34
N SER A 95 9.00 9.48 4.41
CA SER A 95 7.88 8.69 3.89
C SER A 95 7.95 7.28 4.46
N GLN A 96 6.82 6.78 4.88
CA GLN A 96 6.65 5.41 5.33
C GLN A 96 5.27 4.92 4.92
N PRO A 97 5.12 4.49 3.65
CA PRO A 97 3.84 3.98 3.15
C PRO A 97 3.46 2.71 3.92
N PHE A 98 2.33 2.73 4.57
CA PHE A 98 1.87 1.63 5.41
C PHE A 98 0.58 0.99 4.91
N GLY A 99 -0.22 1.71 4.13
CA GLY A 99 -1.43 1.19 3.49
C GLY A 99 -1.52 1.62 2.04
N VAL A 100 -1.93 0.72 1.16
CA VAL A 100 -2.19 1.00 -0.26
C VAL A 100 -3.56 0.45 -0.67
N PHE A 101 -4.33 1.26 -1.41
CA PHE A 101 -5.64 0.88 -1.93
C PHE A 101 -5.84 1.54 -3.30
N ALA A 102 -6.17 0.76 -4.32
CA ALA A 102 -6.45 1.26 -5.66
C ALA A 102 -7.96 1.17 -5.96
N TYR A 103 -8.50 2.24 -6.55
CA TYR A 103 -9.91 2.34 -6.94
C TYR A 103 -10.07 3.44 -7.98
N ASP A 104 -10.83 3.17 -9.07
CA ASP A 104 -11.23 4.12 -10.10
C ASP A 104 -10.05 4.96 -10.65
N ASP A 105 -8.99 4.24 -11.09
CA ASP A 105 -7.76 4.80 -11.64
C ASP A 105 -6.94 5.69 -10.68
N LEU A 106 -7.21 5.59 -9.37
CA LEU A 106 -6.47 6.27 -8.30
C LEU A 106 -5.88 5.28 -7.31
N ILE A 107 -4.72 5.64 -6.76
CA ILE A 107 -4.02 4.89 -5.72
C ILE A 107 -3.98 5.74 -4.46
N PHE A 108 -4.57 5.24 -3.39
CA PHE A 108 -4.62 5.88 -2.06
C PHE A 108 -3.55 5.25 -1.19
N VAL A 109 -2.65 6.07 -0.67
CA VAL A 109 -1.55 5.62 0.20
C VAL A 109 -1.66 6.29 1.55
N SER A 110 -1.72 5.48 2.61
CA SER A 110 -1.57 5.96 3.98
C SER A 110 -0.10 6.03 4.32
N ASP A 111 0.41 7.22 4.59
CA ASP A 111 1.81 7.46 4.95
C ASP A 111 1.92 7.81 6.44
N ILE A 112 2.49 6.89 7.22
CA ILE A 112 2.68 7.08 8.66
C ILE A 112 3.94 7.89 8.98
N GLY A 113 4.83 8.10 8.01
CA GLY A 113 6.05 8.89 8.18
C GLY A 113 5.75 10.39 8.28
N ASP A 114 4.91 10.91 7.39
CA ASP A 114 4.49 12.31 7.39
C ASP A 114 3.06 12.55 7.87
N PHE A 115 2.37 11.49 8.32
CA PHE A 115 1.01 11.55 8.88
C PHE A 115 -0.03 12.04 7.88
N SER A 116 0.06 11.58 6.63
CA SER A 116 -0.82 12.01 5.55
C SER A 116 -1.47 10.84 4.80
N VAL A 117 -2.45 11.19 3.99
CA VAL A 117 -2.97 10.34 2.92
C VAL A 117 -2.59 11.00 1.59
N LYS A 118 -1.96 10.24 0.72
CA LYS A 118 -1.54 10.65 -0.61
C LYS A 118 -2.36 9.91 -1.66
N ILE A 119 -2.76 10.61 -2.69
CA ILE A 119 -3.55 10.07 -3.80
C ILE A 119 -2.71 10.25 -5.07
N PHE A 120 -2.44 9.14 -5.74
CA PHE A 120 -1.69 9.11 -6.99
C PHE A 120 -2.59 8.65 -8.13
N ASP A 121 -2.23 9.01 -9.36
CA ASP A 121 -2.75 8.33 -10.55
C ASP A 121 -2.07 6.96 -10.74
N LEU A 122 -2.52 6.18 -11.73
CA LEU A 122 -1.94 4.85 -12.00
C LEU A 122 -0.49 4.93 -12.50
N ASP A 123 -0.04 6.07 -13.02
CA ASP A 123 1.36 6.29 -13.43
C ASP A 123 2.28 6.65 -12.25
N GLY A 124 1.72 6.88 -11.05
CA GLY A 124 2.44 7.24 -9.84
C GLY A 124 2.68 8.74 -9.68
N ASN A 125 1.94 9.60 -10.41
CA ASN A 125 1.99 11.04 -10.21
C ASN A 125 1.09 11.43 -9.05
N LEU A 126 1.60 12.28 -8.13
CA LEU A 126 0.81 12.77 -7.02
C LEU A 126 -0.31 13.69 -7.52
N VAL A 127 -1.54 13.31 -7.22
CA VAL A 127 -2.76 14.07 -7.54
C VAL A 127 -3.16 14.97 -6.37
N LYS A 128 -3.14 14.41 -5.15
CA LYS A 128 -3.57 15.14 -3.94
C LYS A 128 -2.89 14.54 -2.71
N GLN A 129 -2.64 15.41 -1.73
CA GLN A 129 -2.21 15.00 -0.38
C GLN A 129 -3.02 15.79 0.64
N PHE A 130 -3.36 15.15 1.76
CA PHE A 130 -3.98 15.79 2.91
C PHE A 130 -3.60 15.08 4.22
N GLY A 131 -3.72 15.81 5.32
CA GLY A 131 -3.31 15.33 6.63
C GLY A 131 -2.00 15.95 7.08
N GLN A 132 -1.80 15.93 8.39
CA GLN A 132 -0.59 16.32 9.11
C GLN A 132 -0.65 15.72 10.52
N HIS A 133 0.45 15.75 11.24
CA HIS A 133 0.46 15.27 12.62
C HIS A 133 -0.50 16.04 13.53
N GLY A 134 -1.37 15.33 14.25
CA GLY A 134 -2.27 15.94 15.24
C GLY A 134 -3.47 15.07 15.62
N ASP A 135 -4.41 15.69 16.36
CA ASP A 135 -5.61 15.02 16.89
C ASP A 135 -6.93 15.65 16.45
N ARG A 136 -6.90 16.74 15.69
CA ARG A 136 -8.10 17.40 15.15
C ARG A 136 -8.64 16.64 13.93
N TYR A 137 -9.80 17.03 13.45
CA TYR A 137 -10.32 16.54 12.18
C TYR A 137 -9.38 16.95 11.03
N GLY A 138 -9.01 15.97 10.18
CA GLY A 138 -8.03 16.19 9.12
C GLY A 138 -6.57 16.07 9.55
N GLU A 139 -6.30 15.87 10.84
CA GLU A 139 -4.96 15.56 11.37
C GLU A 139 -4.89 14.07 11.75
N PHE A 140 -3.69 13.46 11.67
CA PHE A 140 -3.49 12.05 11.98
C PHE A 140 -2.32 11.87 12.96
N LYS A 141 -2.36 10.77 13.72
CA LYS A 141 -1.21 10.30 14.52
C LYS A 141 -0.64 8.99 14.01
N TYR A 142 -1.43 8.17 13.37
CA TYR A 142 -0.99 6.91 12.77
C TYR A 142 -2.03 6.45 11.74
N PRO A 143 -2.08 7.06 10.54
CA PRO A 143 -2.99 6.65 9.48
C PRO A 143 -2.50 5.33 8.89
N VAL A 144 -3.18 4.23 9.21
CA VAL A 144 -2.71 2.89 8.85
C VAL A 144 -3.31 2.43 7.53
N TYR A 145 -4.57 2.73 7.30
CA TYR A 145 -5.28 2.21 6.15
C TYR A 145 -6.31 3.20 5.63
N THR A 146 -6.34 3.33 4.31
CA THR A 146 -7.28 4.19 3.60
C THR A 146 -8.03 3.37 2.56
N ILE A 147 -9.35 3.50 2.55
CA ILE A 147 -10.22 2.94 1.51
C ILE A 147 -11.16 4.01 0.97
N THR A 148 -11.77 3.75 -0.16
CA THR A 148 -12.84 4.61 -0.71
C THR A 148 -13.97 3.76 -1.29
N ASP A 149 -15.18 4.34 -1.30
CA ASP A 149 -16.36 3.84 -2.01
C ASP A 149 -16.64 4.62 -3.30
N GLY A 150 -15.75 5.57 -3.66
CA GLY A 150 -15.89 6.46 -4.81
C GLY A 150 -16.50 7.82 -4.45
N GLU A 151 -17.15 7.96 -3.30
CA GLU A 151 -17.71 9.23 -2.80
C GLU A 151 -16.95 9.74 -1.56
N LYS A 152 -16.49 8.81 -0.74
CA LYS A 152 -15.84 9.08 0.54
C LYS A 152 -14.50 8.39 0.65
N ILE A 153 -13.57 9.06 1.32
CA ILE A 153 -12.30 8.49 1.76
C ILE A 153 -12.43 8.16 3.24
N ILE A 154 -12.16 6.93 3.62
CA ILE A 154 -12.26 6.43 4.99
C ILE A 154 -10.86 6.06 5.46
N VAL A 155 -10.39 6.70 6.53
CA VAL A 155 -9.03 6.54 7.07
C VAL A 155 -9.07 6.02 8.49
N SER A 156 -8.35 4.93 8.77
CA SER A 156 -8.14 4.46 10.14
C SER A 156 -6.95 5.17 10.77
N ASP A 157 -7.19 5.93 11.84
CA ASP A 157 -6.19 6.70 12.59
C ASP A 157 -5.98 6.07 13.98
N VAL A 158 -5.11 5.05 14.00
CA VAL A 158 -5.01 4.08 15.11
C VAL A 158 -4.60 4.74 16.42
N ARG A 159 -3.61 5.65 16.42
CA ARG A 159 -3.15 6.31 17.65
C ARG A 159 -4.07 7.43 18.14
N ASN A 160 -5.06 7.82 17.35
CA ASN A 160 -6.17 8.66 17.77
C ASN A 160 -7.44 7.86 18.09
N PHE A 161 -7.40 6.52 18.02
CA PHE A 161 -8.52 5.63 18.33
C PHE A 161 -9.80 5.97 17.57
N ARG A 162 -9.69 6.29 16.27
CA ARG A 162 -10.82 6.75 15.46
C ARG A 162 -10.71 6.32 14.01
N ILE A 163 -11.85 6.44 13.33
CA ILE A 163 -11.96 6.46 11.87
C ILE A 163 -12.37 7.87 11.46
N GLN A 164 -11.73 8.42 10.45
CA GLN A 164 -12.12 9.68 9.84
C GLN A 164 -12.70 9.45 8.44
N ILE A 165 -13.72 10.21 8.10
CA ILE A 165 -14.41 10.10 6.81
C ILE A 165 -14.38 11.47 6.13
N PHE A 166 -13.91 11.51 4.89
CA PHE A 166 -13.78 12.72 4.07
C PHE A 166 -14.59 12.55 2.79
N ASN A 167 -15.17 13.65 2.27
CA ASN A 167 -15.76 13.63 0.93
C ASN A 167 -14.65 13.82 -0.13
N ILE A 168 -14.69 13.07 -1.23
CA ILE A 168 -13.71 13.18 -2.31
C ILE A 168 -13.74 14.57 -2.98
N THR A 169 -14.90 15.24 -2.97
CA THR A 169 -15.14 16.54 -3.60
C THR A 169 -14.66 17.77 -2.81
N GLN A 170 -13.96 17.57 -1.70
CA GLN A 170 -13.47 18.70 -0.86
C GLN A 170 -11.96 18.91 -0.99
#